data_d4a452fb52157dce2c1f3a7f7d930a9a
#
_entry.id   d4a452fb52157dce2c1f3a7f7d930a9a
#
_cell.length_a   1.000
_cell.length_b   1.000
_cell.length_c   1.000
_cell.angle_alpha   90.00
_cell.angle_beta   90.00
_cell.angle_gamma   90.00
#
_symmetry.space_group_name_H-M   'P 1'
#
loop_
_entity.id
_entity.type
_entity.pdbx_description
1 polymer ?
#
loop_
_entity_poly.entity_id
_entity_poly.type
_entity_poly.pdbx_seq_one_letter_code
_entity_poly.pdbx_strand_id
1 'polypeptide(L)'
;MTSKRLPALVLLTVLISWPVCSYSSDFVFYCAPWNEIKNKKTLRNNFSIKINNSSLSILGGDLDTKFFELVYSHPSFYLFSSPSGVLLNISRGSDLKEVTLWQNMNNEQLFYISTCNK
;
A
#
# COMPACT_ATOMS: atom_id res chain seq x y z
N MET A 1 -9.39 40.92 33.93
CA MET A 1 -8.30 41.28 33.16
C MET A 1 -7.44 40.14 32.75
N THR A 2 -7.43 39.12 33.45
CA THR A 2 -6.61 38.00 33.10
C THR A 2 -7.30 36.98 32.23
N SER A 3 -8.57 37.15 32.01
CA SER A 3 -9.34 36.15 31.29
C SER A 3 -9.02 36.09 29.81
N LYS A 4 -8.38 37.06 29.29
CA LYS A 4 -8.12 37.06 27.86
C LYS A 4 -7.14 36.00 27.45
N ARG A 5 -6.42 35.42 28.34
CA ARG A 5 -5.50 34.39 27.96
C ARG A 5 -6.11 33.08 27.59
N LEU A 6 -7.23 32.80 28.21
CA LEU A 6 -7.90 31.54 27.96
C LEU A 6 -8.36 31.33 26.53
N PRO A 7 -8.92 32.34 25.90
CA PRO A 7 -9.35 32.16 24.53
C PRO A 7 -8.22 31.77 23.60
N ALA A 8 -7.06 32.28 23.85
CA ALA A 8 -5.94 31.99 22.99
C ALA A 8 -5.55 30.53 23.05
N LEU A 9 -5.63 29.94 24.22
CA LEU A 9 -5.27 28.55 24.36
C LEU A 9 -6.23 27.63 23.65
N VAL A 10 -7.48 27.96 23.69
CA VAL A 10 -8.48 27.14 23.04
C VAL A 10 -8.26 27.12 21.54
N LEU A 11 -7.88 28.23 20.98
CA LEU A 11 -7.64 28.31 19.54
C LEU A 11 -6.51 27.40 19.14
N LEU A 12 -5.49 27.36 19.90
CA LEU A 12 -4.35 26.51 19.58
C LEU A 12 -4.72 25.06 19.48
N THR A 13 -5.53 24.62 20.42
CA THR A 13 -5.92 23.23 20.44
C THR A 13 -6.67 22.82 19.17
N VAL A 14 -7.54 23.68 18.73
CA VAL A 14 -8.34 23.39 17.56
C VAL A 14 -7.49 23.27 16.33
N LEU A 15 -6.51 24.13 16.20
CA LEU A 15 -5.64 24.12 15.04
C LEU A 15 -4.85 22.84 14.90
N ILE A 16 -4.44 22.29 16.00
CA ILE A 16 -3.61 21.11 15.96
C ILE A 16 -4.34 19.91 15.39
N SER A 17 -5.61 19.77 15.67
CA SER A 17 -6.32 18.58 15.25
C SER A 17 -6.62 18.55 13.76
N TRP A 18 -6.72 19.69 13.13
CA TRP A 18 -7.10 19.70 11.72
C TRP A 18 -6.11 19.09 10.77
N PRO A 19 -4.85 19.46 10.82
CA PRO A 19 -3.91 18.93 9.85
C PRO A 19 -3.83 17.42 9.86
N VAL A 20 -4.02 16.86 11.02
CA VAL A 20 -3.89 15.41 11.15
C VAL A 20 -4.96 14.68 10.37
N CYS A 21 -6.17 15.19 10.40
CA CYS A 21 -7.27 14.49 9.76
C CYS A 21 -7.28 14.62 8.26
N SER A 22 -6.74 15.71 7.74
CA SER A 22 -6.95 16.02 6.33
C SER A 22 -5.96 15.36 5.40
N TYR A 23 -4.90 14.73 5.89
CA TYR A 23 -3.84 14.28 5.01
C TYR A 23 -3.69 12.79 4.84
N SER A 24 -4.55 12.02 5.39
CA SER A 24 -4.50 10.61 5.10
C SER A 24 -5.27 10.38 3.81
N SER A 25 -4.58 10.52 2.70
CA SER A 25 -5.18 10.26 1.42
C SER A 25 -4.85 8.86 0.97
N ASP A 26 -5.82 8.24 0.33
CA ASP A 26 -5.65 6.90 -0.23
C ASP A 26 -5.18 7.01 -1.66
N PHE A 27 -4.28 6.12 -2.03
CA PHE A 27 -3.91 5.93 -3.43
C PHE A 27 -4.50 4.62 -3.89
N VAL A 28 -5.17 4.63 -5.03
CA VAL A 28 -5.76 3.42 -5.60
C VAL A 28 -5.15 3.19 -6.97
N PHE A 29 -4.68 1.97 -7.20
CA PHE A 29 -4.13 1.54 -8.47
C PHE A 29 -4.92 0.36 -8.98
N TYR A 30 -5.16 0.33 -10.30
CA TYR A 30 -5.87 -0.76 -10.95
C TYR A 30 -4.86 -1.60 -11.70
N CYS A 31 -4.87 -2.88 -11.44
CA CYS A 31 -3.80 -3.79 -11.85
C CYS A 31 -4.29 -4.88 -12.77
N ALA A 32 -3.43 -5.27 -13.70
CA ALA A 32 -3.67 -6.42 -14.55
C ALA A 32 -3.58 -7.71 -13.71
N PRO A 33 -4.11 -8.83 -14.22
CA PRO A 33 -4.00 -10.08 -13.48
C PRO A 33 -2.55 -10.43 -13.18
N TRP A 34 -2.35 -11.11 -12.06
CA TRP A 34 -1.01 -11.56 -11.68
C TRP A 34 -0.47 -12.58 -12.67
N ASN A 35 0.82 -12.45 -12.97
CA ASN A 35 1.57 -13.44 -13.73
C ASN A 35 2.52 -14.15 -12.81
N GLU A 36 2.38 -15.46 -12.69
CA GLU A 36 3.28 -16.27 -11.90
C GLU A 36 4.45 -16.67 -12.80
N ILE A 37 5.66 -16.34 -12.36
CA ILE A 37 6.84 -16.40 -13.21
C ILE A 37 7.32 -17.83 -13.45
N LYS A 38 7.36 -18.63 -12.39
CA LYS A 38 7.95 -19.95 -12.46
C LYS A 38 7.23 -20.88 -13.42
N ASN A 39 5.92 -20.92 -13.33
CA ASN A 39 5.10 -21.79 -14.16
C ASN A 39 4.51 -21.07 -15.36
N LYS A 40 4.85 -19.81 -15.55
CA LYS A 40 4.37 -18.98 -16.65
C LYS A 40 2.85 -18.99 -16.75
N LYS A 41 2.20 -18.80 -15.61
CA LYS A 41 0.77 -18.87 -15.50
C LYS A 41 0.19 -17.48 -15.20
N THR A 42 -0.80 -17.08 -15.99
CA THR A 42 -1.53 -15.84 -15.73
C THR A 42 -2.80 -16.17 -14.96
N LEU A 43 -3.01 -15.47 -13.85
CA LEU A 43 -4.23 -15.63 -13.08
C LEU A 43 -5.40 -14.96 -13.79
N ARG A 44 -6.62 -15.21 -13.31
CA ARG A 44 -7.81 -14.83 -14.06
C ARG A 44 -8.23 -13.40 -13.94
N ASN A 45 -8.14 -12.85 -12.72
CA ASN A 45 -8.85 -11.62 -12.42
C ASN A 45 -7.92 -10.46 -12.20
N ASN A 46 -8.35 -9.30 -12.69
CA ASN A 46 -7.71 -8.05 -12.34
C ASN A 46 -7.85 -7.80 -10.84
N PHE A 47 -7.05 -6.91 -10.33
CA PHE A 47 -7.14 -6.53 -8.92
C PHE A 47 -6.85 -5.05 -8.77
N SER A 48 -7.09 -4.53 -7.59
CA SER A 48 -6.71 -3.16 -7.27
C SER A 48 -5.91 -3.15 -5.98
N ILE A 49 -5.06 -2.15 -5.87
CA ILE A 49 -4.24 -1.93 -4.68
C ILE A 49 -4.65 -0.59 -4.09
N LYS A 50 -4.92 -0.59 -2.81
CA LYS A 50 -5.22 0.64 -2.08
C LYS A 50 -4.15 0.84 -1.02
N ILE A 51 -3.50 2.00 -1.06
CA ILE A 51 -2.47 2.36 -0.10
C ILE A 51 -2.99 3.51 0.75
N ASN A 52 -2.95 3.32 2.07
CA ASN A 52 -3.37 4.32 3.03
C ASN A 52 -2.26 4.45 4.07
N ASN A 53 -1.52 5.56 4.01
CA ASN A 53 -0.35 5.77 4.86
C ASN A 53 0.66 4.64 4.67
N SER A 54 0.84 3.81 5.66
CA SER A 54 1.81 2.71 5.61
C SER A 54 1.16 1.35 5.38
N SER A 55 -0.13 1.32 5.12
CA SER A 55 -0.87 0.07 4.91
C SER A 55 -1.24 -0.08 3.46
N LEU A 56 -1.24 -1.32 2.99
CA LEU A 56 -1.63 -1.65 1.62
C LEU A 56 -2.62 -2.80 1.66
N SER A 57 -3.70 -2.67 0.90
CA SER A 57 -4.66 -3.77 0.76
C SER A 57 -4.87 -4.08 -0.71
N ILE A 58 -5.14 -5.34 -0.99
CA ILE A 58 -5.43 -5.84 -2.35
C ILE A 58 -6.88 -6.26 -2.40
N LEU A 59 -7.58 -5.79 -3.43
CA LEU A 59 -8.96 -6.16 -3.69
C LEU A 59 -9.01 -6.91 -5.01
N GLY A 60 -9.49 -8.15 -4.98
CA GLY A 60 -9.55 -8.98 -6.16
C GLY A 60 -8.25 -9.71 -6.40
N GLY A 61 -8.02 -10.11 -7.64
CA GLY A 61 -6.91 -10.98 -7.98
C GLY A 61 -7.17 -12.37 -7.46
N ASP A 62 -6.39 -13.30 -7.54
CA ASP A 62 -6.69 -14.65 -7.12
C ASP A 62 -5.76 -15.14 -6.02
N LEU A 63 -5.09 -14.20 -5.35
CA LEU A 63 -4.20 -14.53 -4.24
C LEU A 63 -4.89 -14.28 -2.91
N ASP A 64 -4.53 -15.09 -1.92
CA ASP A 64 -5.19 -15.03 -0.62
C ASP A 64 -4.69 -13.92 0.26
N THR A 65 -3.43 -13.54 0.14
CA THR A 65 -2.86 -12.51 1.00
C THR A 65 -3.33 -11.14 0.51
N LYS A 66 -4.00 -10.41 1.38
CA LYS A 66 -4.66 -9.16 1.02
C LYS A 66 -4.14 -7.94 1.75
N PHE A 67 -3.47 -8.10 2.89
CA PHE A 67 -3.08 -6.96 3.73
C PHE A 67 -1.59 -6.95 3.99
N PHE A 68 -1.00 -5.76 3.86
CA PHE A 68 0.44 -5.57 4.00
C PHE A 68 0.72 -4.28 4.74
N GLU A 69 1.89 -4.22 5.38
CA GLU A 69 2.39 -3.01 6.01
C GLU A 69 3.71 -2.62 5.38
N LEU A 70 3.96 -1.32 5.30
CA LEU A 70 5.19 -0.80 4.75
C LEU A 70 6.35 -1.13 5.69
N VAL A 71 7.40 -1.77 5.15
CA VAL A 71 8.58 -2.10 5.94
C VAL A 71 9.81 -1.35 5.47
N TYR A 72 9.83 -0.87 4.24
CA TYR A 72 10.98 -0.15 3.75
C TYR A 72 10.58 0.79 2.61
N SER A 73 11.13 2.00 2.63
CA SER A 73 10.91 2.99 1.60
C SER A 73 12.25 3.34 0.95
N HIS A 74 12.38 3.05 -0.32
CA HIS A 74 13.55 3.34 -1.12
C HIS A 74 13.18 4.40 -2.16
N PRO A 75 14.14 5.19 -2.66
CA PRO A 75 13.81 6.15 -3.72
C PRO A 75 13.17 5.53 -4.95
N SER A 76 13.47 4.26 -5.25
CA SER A 76 12.96 3.59 -6.44
C SER A 76 11.74 2.70 -6.19
N PHE A 77 11.47 2.34 -4.96
CA PHE A 77 10.37 1.42 -4.67
C PHE A 77 9.95 1.48 -3.21
N TYR A 78 8.79 0.89 -2.93
CA TYR A 78 8.31 0.62 -1.58
C TYR A 78 8.23 -0.88 -1.37
N LEU A 79 8.64 -1.34 -0.19
CA LEU A 79 8.53 -2.74 0.17
C LEU A 79 7.53 -2.90 1.30
N PHE A 80 6.55 -3.77 1.08
CA PHE A 80 5.51 -4.08 2.06
C PHE A 80 5.61 -5.55 2.45
N SER A 81 5.15 -5.88 3.63
CA SER A 81 5.14 -7.26 4.12
C SER A 81 3.81 -7.58 4.77
N SER A 82 3.33 -8.79 4.55
CA SER A 82 2.15 -9.28 5.24
C SER A 82 2.56 -9.93 6.57
N PRO A 83 1.60 -10.13 7.49
CA PRO A 83 1.90 -10.86 8.74
C PRO A 83 2.43 -12.26 8.51
N SER A 84 2.07 -12.88 7.40
CA SER A 84 2.54 -14.24 7.08
C SER A 84 3.87 -14.26 6.35
N GLY A 85 4.50 -13.11 6.13
CA GLY A 85 5.81 -13.05 5.50
C GLY A 85 5.80 -12.94 3.99
N VAL A 86 4.65 -12.68 3.37
CA VAL A 86 4.59 -12.41 1.94
C VAL A 86 5.11 -11.00 1.70
N LEU A 87 6.00 -10.84 0.74
CA LEU A 87 6.60 -9.54 0.43
C LEU A 87 6.00 -8.99 -0.85
N LEU A 88 5.76 -7.70 -0.86
CA LEU A 88 5.25 -7.00 -2.02
C LEU A 88 6.09 -5.76 -2.27
N ASN A 89 6.57 -5.63 -3.49
CA ASN A 89 7.38 -4.50 -3.94
C ASN A 89 6.60 -3.72 -4.98
N ILE A 90 6.53 -2.41 -4.83
CA ILE A 90 5.86 -1.56 -5.80
C ILE A 90 6.80 -0.43 -6.21
N SER A 91 6.96 -0.21 -7.51
CA SER A 91 7.86 0.80 -8.04
C SER A 91 7.33 2.20 -7.77
N ARG A 92 8.26 3.15 -7.65
CA ARG A 92 7.91 4.56 -7.40
C ARG A 92 8.14 5.36 -8.66
N GLY A 93 7.50 6.50 -8.70
CA GLY A 93 7.89 7.57 -9.62
C GLY A 93 7.22 7.59 -10.97
N SER A 94 6.68 6.51 -11.46
CA SER A 94 6.02 6.53 -12.75
C SER A 94 4.52 6.28 -12.59
N ASP A 95 3.75 6.67 -13.61
CA ASP A 95 2.31 6.45 -13.58
C ASP A 95 1.95 4.98 -13.71
N LEU A 96 2.77 4.26 -14.43
CA LEU A 96 2.64 2.82 -14.54
C LEU A 96 3.54 2.19 -13.49
N LYS A 97 2.95 1.45 -12.57
CA LYS A 97 3.68 0.82 -11.48
C LYS A 97 3.93 -0.65 -11.80
N GLU A 98 5.14 -1.11 -11.52
CA GLU A 98 5.41 -2.53 -11.50
C GLU A 98 5.25 -3.04 -10.08
N VAL A 99 4.53 -4.14 -9.93
CA VAL A 99 4.29 -4.74 -8.64
C VAL A 99 4.78 -6.17 -8.67
N THR A 100 5.58 -6.54 -7.69
CA THR A 100 6.11 -7.90 -7.56
C THR A 100 5.74 -8.44 -6.19
N LEU A 101 5.28 -9.68 -6.16
CA LEU A 101 4.91 -10.34 -4.92
C LEU A 101 5.69 -11.64 -4.78
N TRP A 102 6.29 -11.86 -3.61
CA TRP A 102 7.02 -13.07 -3.28
C TRP A 102 6.31 -13.78 -2.15
N GLN A 103 6.02 -15.07 -2.36
CA GLN A 103 5.46 -15.86 -1.28
C GLN A 103 6.04 -17.25 -1.29
N ASN A 104 6.13 -17.86 -0.09
CA ASN A 104 6.54 -19.23 0.06
C ASN A 104 5.30 -20.08 0.26
N MET A 105 5.21 -21.14 -0.52
CA MET A 105 4.08 -22.05 -0.44
C MET A 105 4.58 -23.46 -0.63
N ASN A 106 4.34 -24.33 0.34
CA ASN A 106 4.75 -25.74 0.28
C ASN A 106 6.25 -25.89 -0.01
N ASN A 107 7.08 -25.12 0.68
CA ASN A 107 8.53 -25.09 0.51
C ASN A 107 8.99 -24.61 -0.86
N GLU A 108 8.11 -23.97 -1.59
CA GLU A 108 8.41 -23.43 -2.90
C GLU A 108 8.22 -21.93 -2.88
N GLN A 109 9.16 -21.22 -3.48
CA GLN A 109 9.09 -19.78 -3.56
C GLN A 109 8.47 -19.38 -4.89
N LEU A 110 7.36 -18.65 -4.82
CA LEU A 110 6.64 -18.20 -6.00
C LEU A 110 6.76 -16.69 -6.16
N PHE A 111 6.93 -16.26 -7.40
CA PHE A 111 6.96 -14.85 -7.76
C PHE A 111 5.79 -14.53 -8.66
N TYR A 112 5.13 -13.44 -8.34
CA TYR A 112 4.05 -12.92 -9.17
C TYR A 112 4.38 -11.49 -9.55
N ILE A 113 4.12 -11.13 -10.79
CA ILE A 113 4.28 -9.74 -11.21
C ILE A 113 3.01 -9.24 -11.89
N SER A 114 2.82 -7.93 -11.81
CA SER A 114 1.75 -7.26 -12.50
C SER A 114 2.13 -5.81 -12.75
N THR A 115 1.32 -5.14 -13.56
CA THR A 115 1.45 -3.70 -13.77
C THR A 115 0.16 -3.02 -13.37
N CYS A 116 0.29 -1.84 -12.77
CA CYS A 116 -0.84 -1.11 -12.22
C CYS A 116 -0.83 0.34 -12.69
N ASN A 117 -2.02 0.90 -12.88
CA ASN A 117 -2.24 2.29 -13.21
C ASN A 117 -3.15 2.95 -12.18
N LYS A 118 -3.05 4.26 -12.08
CA LYS A 118 -4.05 5.01 -11.33
C LYS A 118 -5.39 5.05 -12.03
#